data_70718f597c8e8204a5f05e74a296c8db
#
_entry.id   70718f597c8e8204a5f05e74a296c8db
#
_cell.length_a   1.000
_cell.length_b   1.000
_cell.length_c   1.000
_cell.angle_alpha   90.00
_cell.angle_beta   90.00
_cell.angle_gamma   90.00
#
_symmetry.space_group_name_H-M   'P 1'
#
loop_
_entity.id
_entity.type
_entity.pdbx_description
1 polymer ?
#
loop_
_entity_poly.entity_id
_entity_poly.type
_entity_poly.pdbx_seq_one_letter_code
_entity_poly.pdbx_strand_id
1 'polypeptide(L)'
;MGNSFGTLFKISTWGESHGGGIGVVIDGCPPRLPLAVEDIQPDLDRRRPGQSKITTPRDEADHVEILSGVFDGLTLGTPIAMLVRNKDARPQAYDEMKEKFRPSHADFTYQTKYGHRNHEGGGRSSARETVARVAAGAIAKKILAYENIEIRAYVERIHDLQMPDDFAFPSLEQVESSPTRCPHPESAAMMEARVLEAKKAGDSVGGSILCRVLGLPVGLGSPVFDRLEADLAKSMLSLPATKGFEVGSGFSGTYLKGSEHNDLFESKDGLVKTTTNRSGGVQGGISNGEELYFRTAFKPTATVLQKQKTVDQEGNETELMGRGRHDPCVLPRAVPIVEAMTALVLIDHRMRHFAQCQSFNFS
;
A
#
# COMPACT_ATOMS: atom_id res chain seq x y z
N MET A 1 -14.73 -11.05 -7.71
CA MET A 1 -13.49 -11.78 -7.98
C MET A 1 -12.31 -10.93 -7.53
N GLY A 2 -11.26 -11.54 -6.96
CA GLY A 2 -10.21 -10.86 -6.20
C GLY A 2 -9.13 -10.10 -6.98
N ASN A 3 -9.29 -9.83 -8.29
CA ASN A 3 -8.30 -9.11 -9.09
C ASN A 3 -8.78 -7.72 -9.54
N SER A 4 -9.96 -7.30 -9.08
CA SER A 4 -10.50 -5.97 -9.33
C SER A 4 -10.83 -5.28 -8.02
N PHE A 5 -10.64 -3.95 -7.97
CA PHE A 5 -10.86 -3.10 -6.81
C PHE A 5 -11.46 -1.77 -7.25
N GLY A 6 -12.33 -1.16 -6.42
CA GLY A 6 -13.06 0.07 -6.72
C GLY A 6 -14.41 -0.20 -7.38
N THR A 7 -15.26 0.80 -7.38
CA THR A 7 -16.63 0.78 -7.93
C THR A 7 -16.74 1.65 -9.19
N LEU A 8 -16.49 2.95 -9.08
CA LEU A 8 -16.47 3.90 -10.19
C LEU A 8 -15.07 4.13 -10.74
N PHE A 9 -14.08 4.34 -9.87
CA PHE A 9 -12.67 4.28 -10.26
C PHE A 9 -12.17 2.86 -10.05
N LYS A 10 -12.36 2.02 -11.03
CA LYS A 10 -12.16 0.59 -10.92
C LYS A 10 -10.86 0.15 -11.57
N ILE A 11 -10.07 -0.61 -10.83
CA ILE A 11 -8.85 -1.22 -11.38
C ILE A 11 -9.02 -2.74 -11.50
N SER A 12 -8.38 -3.32 -12.53
CA SER A 12 -8.19 -4.77 -12.68
C SER A 12 -6.73 -5.05 -12.95
N THR A 13 -6.08 -5.83 -12.06
CA THR A 13 -4.66 -6.15 -12.16
C THR A 13 -4.41 -7.56 -12.64
N TRP A 14 -3.33 -7.78 -13.39
CA TRP A 14 -2.92 -9.06 -13.95
C TRP A 14 -1.41 -9.18 -14.01
N GLY A 15 -0.92 -10.36 -14.37
CA GLY A 15 0.50 -10.67 -14.50
C GLY A 15 1.13 -11.27 -13.25
N GLU A 16 2.37 -11.73 -13.36
CA GLU A 16 3.08 -12.51 -12.35
C GLU A 16 4.55 -12.07 -12.24
N SER A 17 5.19 -12.39 -11.11
CA SER A 17 6.55 -11.91 -10.81
C SER A 17 7.62 -12.41 -11.77
N HIS A 18 7.45 -13.60 -12.36
CA HIS A 18 8.35 -14.24 -13.31
C HIS A 18 7.66 -14.55 -14.67
N GLY A 19 6.50 -13.92 -14.94
CA GLY A 19 5.86 -13.89 -16.25
C GLY A 19 6.40 -12.73 -17.10
N GLY A 20 5.77 -12.47 -18.24
CA GLY A 20 6.16 -11.41 -19.18
C GLY A 20 6.06 -9.98 -18.65
N GLY A 21 5.19 -9.74 -17.67
CA GLY A 21 5.00 -8.43 -17.04
C GLY A 21 3.85 -8.40 -16.05
N ILE A 22 3.64 -7.21 -15.48
CA ILE A 22 2.53 -6.87 -14.60
C ILE A 22 1.75 -5.73 -15.24
N GLY A 23 0.44 -5.85 -15.31
CA GLY A 23 -0.39 -4.81 -15.89
C GLY A 23 -1.62 -4.46 -15.05
N VAL A 24 -2.18 -3.33 -15.39
CA VAL A 24 -3.44 -2.83 -14.83
C VAL A 24 -4.30 -2.23 -15.92
N VAL A 25 -5.60 -2.44 -15.82
CA VAL A 25 -6.61 -1.70 -16.54
C VAL A 25 -7.38 -0.86 -15.53
N ILE A 26 -7.48 0.44 -15.81
CA ILE A 26 -8.28 1.40 -15.03
C ILE A 26 -9.52 1.72 -15.86
N ASP A 27 -10.68 1.52 -15.29
CA ASP A 27 -11.97 1.95 -15.83
C ASP A 27 -12.55 3.07 -14.96
N GLY A 28 -13.21 4.05 -15.58
CA GLY A 28 -13.82 5.18 -14.89
C GLY A 28 -12.88 6.36 -14.60
N CYS A 29 -11.66 6.41 -15.15
CA CYS A 29 -10.85 7.62 -15.07
C CYS A 29 -11.53 8.77 -15.81
N PRO A 30 -11.69 9.96 -15.19
CA PRO A 30 -12.28 11.13 -15.86
C PRO A 30 -11.55 11.50 -17.14
N PRO A 31 -12.27 11.98 -18.20
CA PRO A 31 -11.64 12.46 -19.41
C PRO A 31 -10.93 13.81 -19.21
N ARG A 32 -10.02 14.14 -20.13
CA ARG A 32 -9.29 15.43 -20.21
C ARG A 32 -8.33 15.69 -19.05
N LEU A 33 -7.97 14.68 -18.26
CA LEU A 33 -6.86 14.78 -17.33
C LEU A 33 -5.55 14.79 -18.16
N PRO A 34 -4.68 15.81 -18.02
CA PRO A 34 -3.33 15.74 -18.57
C PRO A 34 -2.59 14.55 -17.94
N LEU A 35 -2.11 13.61 -18.78
CA LEU A 35 -1.47 12.38 -18.31
C LEU A 35 -0.36 11.94 -19.23
N ALA A 36 0.82 11.74 -18.66
CA ALA A 36 1.99 11.19 -19.31
C ALA A 36 2.69 10.17 -18.41
N VAL A 37 3.67 9.46 -18.95
CA VAL A 37 4.47 8.47 -18.18
C VAL A 37 5.17 9.15 -17.00
N GLU A 38 5.61 10.37 -17.13
CA GLU A 38 6.28 11.19 -16.13
C GLU A 38 5.43 11.47 -14.88
N ASP A 39 4.11 11.38 -15.00
CA ASP A 39 3.17 11.50 -13.86
C ASP A 39 3.10 10.22 -13.02
N ILE A 40 3.50 9.08 -13.58
CA ILE A 40 3.35 7.76 -12.97
C ILE A 40 4.71 7.21 -12.52
N GLN A 41 5.74 7.40 -13.32
CA GLN A 41 7.06 6.81 -13.12
C GLN A 41 7.68 7.15 -11.76
N PRO A 42 7.58 8.38 -11.23
CA PRO A 42 8.16 8.72 -9.92
C PRO A 42 7.64 7.85 -8.76
N ASP A 43 6.36 7.50 -8.74
CA ASP A 43 5.80 6.62 -7.72
C ASP A 43 6.29 5.17 -7.90
N LEU A 44 6.46 4.70 -9.13
CA LEU A 44 7.06 3.41 -9.44
C LEU A 44 8.54 3.35 -9.05
N ASP A 45 9.29 4.42 -9.27
CA ASP A 45 10.69 4.55 -8.85
C ASP A 45 10.84 4.46 -7.34
N ARG A 46 9.94 5.07 -6.58
CA ARG A 46 9.86 4.93 -5.12
C ARG A 46 9.53 3.50 -4.68
N ARG A 47 8.77 2.75 -5.48
CA ARG A 47 8.35 1.37 -5.17
C ARG A 47 9.39 0.32 -5.60
N ARG A 48 10.16 0.53 -6.65
CA ARG A 48 11.04 -0.47 -7.27
C ARG A 48 12.01 -1.14 -6.27
N PRO A 49 12.50 -2.35 -6.55
CA PRO A 49 13.56 -2.98 -5.76
C PRO A 49 14.93 -2.32 -6.01
N GLY A 50 15.94 -2.67 -5.21
CA GLY A 50 17.33 -2.24 -5.46
C GLY A 50 17.68 -0.80 -5.08
N GLN A 51 16.84 -0.12 -4.31
CA GLN A 51 16.98 1.31 -4.01
C GLN A 51 18.08 1.64 -2.99
N SER A 52 18.41 0.70 -2.10
CA SER A 52 19.33 0.94 -1.00
C SER A 52 19.94 -0.35 -0.46
N LYS A 53 20.94 -0.23 0.41
CA LYS A 53 21.56 -1.37 1.09
C LYS A 53 20.64 -2.14 2.04
N ILE A 54 19.49 -1.56 2.44
CA ILE A 54 18.47 -2.22 3.29
C ILE A 54 17.33 -2.84 2.50
N THR A 55 17.38 -2.81 1.18
CA THR A 55 16.40 -3.46 0.29
C THR A 55 17.01 -4.66 -0.42
N THR A 56 16.17 -5.39 -1.16
CA THR A 56 16.59 -6.53 -2.00
C THR A 56 17.60 -6.09 -3.07
N PRO A 57 18.59 -6.94 -3.41
CA PRO A 57 19.55 -6.67 -4.49
C PRO A 57 18.98 -6.93 -5.91
N ARG A 58 17.68 -7.23 -6.05
CA ARG A 58 17.02 -7.30 -7.35
C ARG A 58 17.05 -5.93 -8.00
N ASP A 59 17.30 -5.85 -9.30
CA ASP A 59 17.27 -4.60 -10.06
C ASP A 59 16.19 -4.65 -11.14
N GLU A 60 15.20 -3.78 -11.02
CA GLU A 60 14.11 -3.61 -11.98
C GLU A 60 13.83 -2.12 -12.10
N ALA A 61 13.89 -1.60 -13.30
CA ALA A 61 13.61 -0.18 -13.54
C ALA A 61 12.13 0.17 -13.47
N ASP A 62 11.24 -0.84 -13.50
CA ASP A 62 9.77 -0.70 -13.42
C ASP A 62 9.20 0.36 -14.39
N HIS A 63 9.76 0.46 -15.61
CA HIS A 63 9.26 1.40 -16.61
C HIS A 63 7.84 1.05 -17.04
N VAL A 64 6.94 2.03 -16.94
CA VAL A 64 5.54 1.88 -17.32
C VAL A 64 5.34 2.25 -18.80
N GLU A 65 4.53 1.43 -19.47
CA GLU A 65 4.01 1.68 -20.82
C GLU A 65 2.51 1.98 -20.69
N ILE A 66 2.02 3.09 -21.25
CA ILE A 66 0.59 3.38 -21.38
C ILE A 66 0.16 2.84 -22.75
N LEU A 67 -0.77 1.89 -22.77
CA LEU A 67 -1.17 1.18 -23.99
C LEU A 67 -2.49 1.70 -24.58
N SER A 68 -3.34 2.35 -23.78
CA SER A 68 -4.64 2.89 -24.21
C SER A 68 -5.17 3.95 -23.25
N GLY A 69 -6.24 4.65 -23.64
CA GLY A 69 -6.99 5.58 -22.79
C GLY A 69 -6.40 6.99 -22.71
N VAL A 70 -5.30 7.26 -23.42
CA VAL A 70 -4.66 8.59 -23.53
C VAL A 70 -4.40 8.92 -24.99
N PHE A 71 -4.73 10.14 -25.40
CA PHE A 71 -4.47 10.67 -26.72
C PHE A 71 -4.08 12.15 -26.63
N ASP A 72 -3.06 12.57 -27.33
CA ASP A 72 -2.50 13.93 -27.28
C ASP A 72 -2.26 14.44 -25.82
N GLY A 73 -1.78 13.54 -24.95
CA GLY A 73 -1.47 13.86 -23.56
C GLY A 73 -2.70 14.03 -22.64
N LEU A 74 -3.90 13.68 -23.10
CA LEU A 74 -5.14 13.78 -22.32
C LEU A 74 -5.85 12.44 -22.21
N THR A 75 -6.43 12.14 -21.04
CA THR A 75 -7.27 10.96 -20.85
C THR A 75 -8.57 11.08 -21.65
N LEU A 76 -9.05 9.95 -22.18
CA LEU A 76 -10.23 9.88 -23.06
C LEU A 76 -11.53 9.54 -22.33
N GLY A 77 -11.48 9.13 -21.03
CA GLY A 77 -12.61 8.56 -20.34
C GLY A 77 -12.89 7.09 -20.72
N THR A 78 -12.05 6.51 -21.57
CA THR A 78 -12.04 5.09 -21.92
C THR A 78 -11.02 4.34 -21.06
N PRO A 79 -11.04 2.98 -21.02
CA PRO A 79 -10.10 2.24 -20.18
C PRO A 79 -8.63 2.58 -20.46
N ILE A 80 -7.90 2.90 -19.39
CA ILE A 80 -6.45 3.10 -19.43
C ILE A 80 -5.78 1.76 -19.11
N ALA A 81 -5.06 1.21 -20.09
CA ALA A 81 -4.26 0.01 -19.89
C ALA A 81 -2.79 0.37 -19.75
N MET A 82 -2.14 -0.17 -18.71
CA MET A 82 -0.72 0.03 -18.44
C MET A 82 -0.01 -1.30 -18.23
N LEU A 83 1.25 -1.36 -18.65
CA LEU A 83 2.12 -2.53 -18.58
C LEU A 83 3.50 -2.14 -18.03
N VAL A 84 4.03 -2.95 -17.12
CA VAL A 84 5.44 -2.94 -16.70
C VAL A 84 6.04 -4.31 -16.99
N ARG A 85 7.06 -4.38 -17.85
CA ARG A 85 7.70 -5.63 -18.24
C ARG A 85 8.67 -6.13 -17.16
N ASN A 86 8.72 -7.45 -16.97
CA ASN A 86 9.73 -8.07 -16.13
C ASN A 86 11.04 -8.23 -16.90
N LYS A 87 12.17 -7.80 -16.31
CA LYS A 87 13.50 -7.90 -16.95
C LYS A 87 14.47 -8.80 -16.18
N ASP A 88 14.44 -8.81 -14.83
CA ASP A 88 15.37 -9.57 -13.97
C ASP A 88 14.65 -10.75 -13.29
N ALA A 89 14.10 -11.67 -14.09
CA ALA A 89 13.53 -12.93 -13.61
C ALA A 89 14.64 -14.01 -13.54
N ARG A 90 14.75 -14.72 -12.37
CA ARG A 90 15.71 -15.81 -12.16
C ARG A 90 14.98 -17.04 -11.61
N PRO A 91 14.32 -17.84 -12.47
CA PRO A 91 13.48 -18.97 -12.05
C PRO A 91 14.25 -20.03 -11.24
N GLN A 92 15.49 -20.33 -11.64
CA GLN A 92 16.34 -21.37 -11.01
C GLN A 92 16.58 -21.15 -9.49
N ALA A 93 16.49 -19.89 -9.01
CA ALA A 93 16.61 -19.62 -7.58
C ALA A 93 15.48 -20.20 -6.72
N TYR A 94 14.42 -20.73 -7.35
CA TYR A 94 13.21 -21.24 -6.70
C TYR A 94 13.00 -22.75 -6.85
N ASP A 95 13.97 -23.50 -7.39
CA ASP A 95 13.83 -24.95 -7.64
C ASP A 95 13.49 -25.75 -6.39
N GLU A 96 14.15 -25.49 -5.24
CA GLU A 96 13.84 -26.16 -3.98
C GLU A 96 12.39 -25.84 -3.50
N MET A 97 11.83 -24.71 -3.91
CA MET A 97 10.49 -24.28 -3.52
C MET A 97 9.40 -24.92 -4.39
N LYS A 98 9.78 -25.68 -5.42
CA LYS A 98 8.85 -26.47 -6.21
C LYS A 98 8.19 -27.54 -5.36
N GLU A 99 8.96 -28.22 -4.53
CA GLU A 99 8.53 -29.38 -3.75
C GLU A 99 8.24 -29.06 -2.28
N LYS A 100 8.83 -27.99 -1.73
CA LYS A 100 8.72 -27.63 -0.31
C LYS A 100 7.89 -26.36 -0.11
N PHE A 101 7.24 -26.24 1.04
CA PHE A 101 6.48 -25.05 1.41
C PHE A 101 7.30 -24.13 2.30
N ARG A 102 7.44 -22.87 1.91
CA ARG A 102 8.06 -21.84 2.77
C ARG A 102 7.18 -21.55 3.98
N PRO A 103 7.71 -21.61 5.22
CA PRO A 103 6.96 -21.22 6.40
C PRO A 103 6.37 -19.81 6.28
N SER A 104 5.11 -19.63 6.67
CA SER A 104 4.37 -18.35 6.60
C SER A 104 4.26 -17.71 5.22
N HIS A 105 4.60 -18.41 4.14
CA HIS A 105 4.38 -17.98 2.75
C HIS A 105 3.09 -18.58 2.18
N ALA A 106 2.64 -18.06 1.02
CA ALA A 106 1.42 -18.51 0.36
C ALA A 106 1.54 -19.88 -0.35
N ASP A 107 2.68 -20.53 -0.33
CA ASP A 107 2.95 -21.74 -1.12
C ASP A 107 1.92 -22.84 -0.86
N PHE A 108 1.73 -23.22 0.42
CA PHE A 108 0.77 -24.25 0.82
C PHE A 108 -0.66 -23.89 0.45
N THR A 109 -1.09 -22.69 0.81
CA THR A 109 -2.48 -22.25 0.61
C THR A 109 -2.86 -22.13 -0.87
N TYR A 110 -1.93 -21.64 -1.72
CA TYR A 110 -2.15 -21.60 -3.17
C TYR A 110 -2.17 -22.98 -3.79
N GLN A 111 -1.24 -23.87 -3.39
CA GLN A 111 -1.21 -25.27 -3.86
C GLN A 111 -2.51 -25.98 -3.51
N THR A 112 -2.94 -25.88 -2.27
CA THR A 112 -4.15 -26.57 -1.80
C THR A 112 -5.41 -25.99 -2.45
N LYS A 113 -5.49 -24.67 -2.59
CA LYS A 113 -6.69 -24.01 -3.13
C LYS A 113 -6.86 -24.22 -4.64
N TYR A 114 -5.78 -24.10 -5.41
CA TYR A 114 -5.83 -24.10 -6.87
C TYR A 114 -5.31 -25.40 -7.51
N GLY A 115 -4.77 -26.33 -6.72
CA GLY A 115 -4.18 -27.60 -7.21
C GLY A 115 -2.86 -27.42 -7.96
N HIS A 116 -2.52 -26.17 -8.33
CA HIS A 116 -1.31 -25.81 -9.06
C HIS A 116 -0.87 -24.41 -8.68
N ARG A 117 0.43 -24.19 -8.59
CA ARG A 117 1.00 -22.86 -8.26
C ARG A 117 2.22 -22.55 -9.12
N ASN A 118 2.42 -21.29 -9.40
CA ASN A 118 3.69 -20.82 -9.92
C ASN A 118 4.69 -20.71 -8.74
N HIS A 119 5.65 -21.64 -8.64
CA HIS A 119 6.69 -21.65 -7.60
C HIS A 119 7.79 -20.62 -7.88
N GLU A 120 7.96 -20.19 -9.12
CA GLU A 120 8.94 -19.18 -9.53
C GLU A 120 8.54 -17.81 -8.99
N GLY A 121 9.17 -17.38 -7.90
CA GLY A 121 8.92 -16.10 -7.24
C GLY A 121 7.51 -15.92 -6.64
N GLY A 122 6.69 -17.00 -6.61
CA GLY A 122 5.36 -16.98 -6.01
C GLY A 122 4.22 -16.40 -6.86
N GLY A 123 4.46 -16.16 -8.15
CA GLY A 123 3.41 -15.70 -9.09
C GLY A 123 2.68 -14.45 -8.61
N ARG A 124 1.34 -14.52 -8.52
CA ARG A 124 0.47 -13.45 -8.01
C ARG A 124 0.56 -13.20 -6.50
N SER A 125 1.10 -14.13 -5.70
CA SER A 125 1.32 -13.91 -4.27
C SER A 125 2.55 -13.04 -3.98
N SER A 126 3.35 -12.75 -4.99
CA SER A 126 4.53 -11.89 -4.88
C SER A 126 4.16 -10.42 -4.71
N ALA A 127 4.91 -9.70 -3.87
CA ALA A 127 4.78 -8.25 -3.73
C ALA A 127 5.00 -7.48 -5.06
N ARG A 128 5.51 -8.14 -6.11
CA ARG A 128 5.67 -7.51 -7.43
C ARG A 128 4.34 -7.10 -8.06
N GLU A 129 3.22 -7.79 -7.75
CA GLU A 129 1.89 -7.42 -8.25
C GLU A 129 1.50 -5.98 -7.89
N THR A 130 2.06 -5.43 -6.81
CA THR A 130 1.80 -4.06 -6.35
C THR A 130 2.29 -2.97 -7.30
N VAL A 131 3.14 -3.29 -8.28
CA VAL A 131 3.50 -2.38 -9.39
C VAL A 131 2.24 -1.84 -10.07
N ALA A 132 1.29 -2.72 -10.39
CA ALA A 132 0.02 -2.36 -11.01
C ALA A 132 -0.82 -1.40 -10.14
N ARG A 133 -0.82 -1.64 -8.83
CA ARG A 133 -1.54 -0.79 -7.86
C ARG A 133 -0.92 0.60 -7.76
N VAL A 134 0.41 0.67 -7.73
CA VAL A 134 1.14 1.95 -7.67
C VAL A 134 0.95 2.75 -8.96
N ALA A 135 1.02 2.11 -10.13
CA ALA A 135 0.77 2.78 -11.40
C ALA A 135 -0.64 3.40 -11.47
N ALA A 136 -1.67 2.65 -11.05
CA ALA A 136 -3.03 3.19 -10.99
C ALA A 136 -3.21 4.24 -9.88
N GLY A 137 -2.58 4.03 -8.73
CA GLY A 137 -2.60 4.97 -7.60
C GLY A 137 -1.95 6.31 -7.91
N ALA A 138 -0.93 6.35 -8.77
CA ALA A 138 -0.31 7.60 -9.22
C ALA A 138 -1.31 8.49 -9.98
N ILE A 139 -2.14 7.89 -10.86
CA ILE A 139 -3.21 8.61 -11.56
C ILE A 139 -4.26 9.12 -10.56
N ALA A 140 -4.66 8.27 -9.59
CA ALA A 140 -5.60 8.65 -8.54
C ALA A 140 -5.06 9.81 -7.68
N LYS A 141 -3.79 9.77 -7.27
CA LYS A 141 -3.10 10.86 -6.54
C LYS A 141 -3.11 12.16 -7.34
N LYS A 142 -2.82 12.07 -8.65
CA LYS A 142 -2.84 13.24 -9.53
C LYS A 142 -4.22 13.89 -9.57
N ILE A 143 -5.30 13.11 -9.68
CA ILE A 143 -6.67 13.65 -9.67
C ILE A 143 -6.98 14.32 -8.32
N LEU A 144 -6.67 13.64 -7.21
CA LEU A 144 -6.92 14.16 -5.85
C LEU A 144 -6.14 15.44 -5.56
N ALA A 145 -4.94 15.60 -6.13
CA ALA A 145 -4.13 16.81 -5.98
C ALA A 145 -4.79 18.06 -6.59
N TYR A 146 -5.63 17.93 -7.62
CA TYR A 146 -6.43 19.06 -8.14
C TYR A 146 -7.46 19.58 -7.14
N GLU A 147 -7.82 18.77 -6.14
CA GLU A 147 -8.70 19.17 -5.03
C GLU A 147 -7.93 19.51 -3.75
N ASN A 148 -6.60 19.67 -3.83
CA ASN A 148 -5.69 19.92 -2.70
C ASN A 148 -5.72 18.80 -1.63
N ILE A 149 -6.03 17.56 -2.02
CA ILE A 149 -5.94 16.40 -1.14
C ILE A 149 -4.52 15.86 -1.23
N GLU A 150 -3.81 15.90 -0.10
CA GLU A 150 -2.43 15.43 0.01
C GLU A 150 -2.37 14.13 0.84
N ILE A 151 -1.76 13.09 0.26
CA ILE A 151 -1.57 11.80 0.90
C ILE A 151 -0.09 11.62 1.22
N ARG A 152 0.22 11.29 2.47
CA ARG A 152 1.58 11.00 2.91
C ARG A 152 1.62 9.75 3.78
N ALA A 153 2.41 8.76 3.37
CA ALA A 153 2.72 7.62 4.20
C ALA A 153 4.21 7.60 4.55
N TYR A 154 4.54 7.06 5.69
CA TYR A 154 5.91 6.92 6.15
C TYR A 154 6.04 5.81 7.20
N VAL A 155 7.26 5.33 7.36
CA VAL A 155 7.55 4.33 8.38
C VAL A 155 7.59 5.00 9.74
N GLU A 156 6.69 4.63 10.64
CA GLU A 156 6.68 5.10 12.02
C GLU A 156 7.41 4.15 12.97
N ARG A 157 7.43 2.84 12.66
CA ARG A 157 8.05 1.83 13.51
C ARG A 157 8.69 0.71 12.70
N ILE A 158 9.91 0.32 13.07
CA ILE A 158 10.56 -0.92 12.64
C ILE A 158 10.94 -1.73 13.87
N HIS A 159 10.45 -2.96 13.96
CA HIS A 159 10.62 -3.85 15.10
C HIS A 159 10.18 -3.17 16.40
N ASP A 160 11.07 -2.95 17.36
CA ASP A 160 10.84 -2.27 18.64
C ASP A 160 11.19 -0.77 18.65
N LEU A 161 11.63 -0.23 17.53
CA LEU A 161 12.03 1.18 17.38
C LEU A 161 10.89 1.97 16.76
N GLN A 162 10.33 2.93 17.49
CA GLN A 162 9.27 3.82 17.07
C GLN A 162 9.75 5.27 17.07
N MET A 163 9.29 6.06 16.09
CA MET A 163 9.51 7.51 16.08
C MET A 163 8.54 8.20 17.06
N PRO A 164 8.79 9.46 17.45
CA PRO A 164 7.85 10.25 18.27
C PRO A 164 6.46 10.38 17.59
N ASP A 165 5.39 10.29 18.41
CA ASP A 165 4.01 10.32 17.92
C ASP A 165 3.53 11.73 17.51
N ASP A 166 4.15 12.79 18.07
CA ASP A 166 3.79 14.21 17.87
C ASP A 166 4.45 14.85 16.63
N PHE A 167 4.94 14.03 15.71
CA PHE A 167 5.63 14.51 14.51
C PHE A 167 4.66 15.23 13.58
N ALA A 168 5.04 16.44 13.13
CA ALA A 168 4.27 17.22 12.17
C ALA A 168 4.04 16.44 10.86
N PHE A 169 3.08 16.87 10.04
CA PHE A 169 2.88 16.28 8.71
C PHE A 169 4.14 16.47 7.86
N PRO A 170 4.84 15.38 7.46
CA PRO A 170 6.12 15.50 6.79
C PRO A 170 6.01 15.88 5.32
N SER A 171 6.95 16.62 4.80
CA SER A 171 7.12 16.78 3.36
C SER A 171 7.57 15.46 2.71
N LEU A 172 7.36 15.33 1.39
CA LEU A 172 7.87 14.17 0.64
C LEU A 172 9.39 14.06 0.75
N GLU A 173 10.10 15.20 0.70
CA GLU A 173 11.55 15.26 0.84
C GLU A 173 12.01 14.71 2.19
N GLN A 174 11.33 15.04 3.29
CA GLN A 174 11.62 14.50 4.61
C GLN A 174 11.43 12.97 4.66
N VAL A 175 10.37 12.43 4.04
CA VAL A 175 10.14 10.99 3.97
C VAL A 175 11.23 10.29 3.15
N GLU A 176 11.59 10.84 2.01
CA GLU A 176 12.59 10.24 1.10
C GLU A 176 14.04 10.51 1.53
N SER A 177 14.29 11.36 2.53
CA SER A 177 15.64 11.69 3.03
C SER A 177 16.38 10.50 3.65
N SER A 178 15.65 9.44 4.04
CA SER A 178 16.18 8.25 4.69
C SER A 178 15.84 6.98 3.89
N PRO A 179 16.76 6.00 3.81
CA PRO A 179 16.47 4.70 3.19
C PRO A 179 15.31 3.94 3.87
N THR A 180 15.01 4.23 5.13
CA THR A 180 13.90 3.64 5.88
C THR A 180 12.57 4.29 5.59
N ARG A 181 12.56 5.51 5.00
CA ARG A 181 11.37 6.36 4.84
C ARG A 181 10.71 6.72 6.17
N CYS A 182 11.49 6.80 7.24
CA CYS A 182 11.10 7.43 8.49
C CYS A 182 11.52 8.90 8.43
N PRO A 183 10.61 9.87 8.60
CA PRO A 183 10.92 11.30 8.46
C PRO A 183 11.67 11.88 9.66
N HIS A 184 11.76 11.17 10.79
CA HIS A 184 12.50 11.58 11.98
C HIS A 184 13.94 11.09 11.90
N PRO A 185 14.96 11.97 11.77
CA PRO A 185 16.33 11.56 11.41
C PRO A 185 16.98 10.59 12.41
N GLU A 186 16.80 10.83 13.72
CA GLU A 186 17.39 9.97 14.76
C GLU A 186 16.77 8.56 14.74
N SER A 187 15.42 8.48 14.68
CA SER A 187 14.73 7.20 14.56
C SER A 187 15.07 6.49 13.26
N ALA A 188 15.20 7.22 12.14
CA ALA A 188 15.61 6.67 10.86
C ALA A 188 16.97 5.98 10.91
N ALA A 189 17.94 6.62 11.56
CA ALA A 189 19.29 6.05 11.72
C ALA A 189 19.28 4.77 12.57
N MET A 190 18.54 4.75 13.68
CA MET A 190 18.37 3.56 14.53
C MET A 190 17.65 2.43 13.79
N MET A 191 16.58 2.75 13.07
CA MET A 191 15.82 1.79 12.27
C MET A 191 16.67 1.19 11.14
N GLU A 192 17.50 2.01 10.47
CA GLU A 192 18.42 1.52 9.44
C GLU A 192 19.42 0.53 10.01
N ALA A 193 20.01 0.84 11.16
CA ALA A 193 20.94 -0.04 11.86
C ALA A 193 20.27 -1.39 12.22
N ARG A 194 19.02 -1.37 12.71
CA ARG A 194 18.25 -2.57 13.05
C ARG A 194 17.97 -3.44 11.82
N VAL A 195 17.64 -2.86 10.67
CA VAL A 195 17.43 -3.61 9.42
C VAL A 195 18.72 -4.26 8.94
N LEU A 196 19.85 -3.54 9.05
CA LEU A 196 21.18 -4.07 8.68
C LEU A 196 21.61 -5.21 9.61
N GLU A 197 21.32 -5.12 10.90
CA GLU A 197 21.54 -6.20 11.87
C GLU A 197 20.75 -7.45 11.49
N ALA A 198 19.45 -7.32 11.24
CA ALA A 198 18.61 -8.43 10.79
C ALA A 198 19.12 -9.03 9.48
N LYS A 199 19.48 -8.20 8.50
CA LYS A 199 20.07 -8.65 7.23
C LYS A 199 21.35 -9.46 7.43
N LYS A 200 22.24 -9.00 8.32
CA LYS A 200 23.49 -9.69 8.64
C LYS A 200 23.24 -11.03 9.33
N ALA A 201 22.20 -11.14 10.14
CA ALA A 201 21.77 -12.38 10.79
C ALA A 201 21.02 -13.34 9.83
N GLY A 202 20.79 -12.95 8.57
CA GLY A 202 20.00 -13.70 7.61
C GLY A 202 18.51 -13.75 7.97
N ASP A 203 18.02 -12.75 8.70
CA ASP A 203 16.66 -12.63 9.22
C ASP A 203 15.93 -11.42 8.64
N SER A 204 14.72 -11.16 9.10
CA SER A 204 13.87 -10.06 8.67
C SER A 204 13.12 -9.43 9.83
N VAL A 205 12.74 -8.17 9.67
CA VAL A 205 11.95 -7.40 10.64
C VAL A 205 10.72 -6.80 9.98
N GLY A 206 9.66 -6.68 10.76
CA GLY A 206 8.42 -5.99 10.41
C GLY A 206 8.32 -4.64 11.10
N GLY A 207 7.12 -4.06 11.08
CA GLY A 207 6.82 -2.80 11.75
C GLY A 207 5.49 -2.22 11.27
N SER A 208 5.35 -0.90 11.34
CA SER A 208 4.14 -0.18 10.93
C SER A 208 4.43 1.04 10.06
N ILE A 209 3.48 1.33 9.20
CA ILE A 209 3.41 2.53 8.36
C ILE A 209 2.23 3.35 8.84
N LEU A 210 2.46 4.63 9.13
CA LEU A 210 1.43 5.64 9.33
C LEU A 210 1.14 6.32 8.00
N CYS A 211 -0.14 6.38 7.64
CA CYS A 211 -0.62 7.15 6.50
C CYS A 211 -1.51 8.29 6.99
N ARG A 212 -1.26 9.49 6.48
CA ARG A 212 -1.96 10.72 6.81
C ARG A 212 -2.47 11.39 5.55
N VAL A 213 -3.66 11.96 5.60
CA VAL A 213 -4.29 12.65 4.46
C VAL A 213 -4.80 14.00 4.92
N LEU A 214 -4.35 15.06 4.26
CA LEU A 214 -4.83 16.42 4.46
C LEU A 214 -5.77 16.85 3.33
N GLY A 215 -6.64 17.82 3.61
CA GLY A 215 -7.53 18.41 2.61
C GLY A 215 -8.74 17.56 2.25
N LEU A 216 -8.99 16.48 2.99
CA LEU A 216 -10.12 15.61 2.70
C LEU A 216 -11.45 16.32 3.03
N PRO A 217 -12.40 16.44 2.08
CA PRO A 217 -13.69 17.06 2.36
C PRO A 217 -14.55 16.19 3.27
N VAL A 218 -15.54 16.79 3.92
CA VAL A 218 -16.61 16.05 4.59
C VAL A 218 -17.44 15.29 3.56
N GLY A 219 -17.85 14.03 3.88
CA GLY A 219 -18.85 13.32 3.10
C GLY A 219 -18.36 12.10 2.32
N LEU A 220 -17.08 11.74 2.41
CA LEU A 220 -16.56 10.53 1.75
C LEU A 220 -16.77 9.30 2.63
N GLY A 221 -17.38 8.29 2.09
CA GLY A 221 -17.80 7.06 2.77
C GLY A 221 -19.32 6.88 2.67
N SER A 222 -19.78 5.63 2.62
CA SER A 222 -21.21 5.30 2.50
C SER A 222 -21.58 4.22 3.52
N PRO A 223 -22.26 4.57 4.61
CA PRO A 223 -22.82 3.54 5.50
C PRO A 223 -23.82 2.68 4.72
N VAL A 224 -24.02 1.40 5.08
CA VAL A 224 -23.52 0.71 6.26
C VAL A 224 -22.20 0.00 6.00
N PHE A 225 -22.00 -0.63 4.84
CA PHE A 225 -20.87 -1.53 4.56
C PHE A 225 -19.68 -0.85 3.87
N ASP A 226 -19.96 0.21 3.08
CA ASP A 226 -18.94 0.95 2.35
C ASP A 226 -18.46 2.18 3.16
N ARG A 227 -18.24 1.99 4.47
CA ARG A 227 -17.59 2.99 5.31
C ARG A 227 -16.19 3.28 4.81
N LEU A 228 -15.75 4.51 4.91
CA LEU A 228 -14.42 4.91 4.43
C LEU A 228 -13.31 4.08 5.10
N GLU A 229 -13.35 3.92 6.43
CA GLU A 229 -12.38 3.10 7.18
C GLU A 229 -12.46 1.62 6.83
N ALA A 230 -13.64 1.10 6.44
CA ALA A 230 -13.80 -0.30 6.05
C ALA A 230 -13.13 -0.58 4.70
N ASP A 231 -13.32 0.30 3.70
CA ASP A 231 -12.65 0.16 2.40
C ASP A 231 -11.14 0.43 2.49
N LEU A 232 -10.71 1.36 3.35
CA LEU A 232 -9.29 1.54 3.67
C LEU A 232 -8.70 0.27 4.30
N ALA A 233 -9.35 -0.31 5.30
CA ALA A 233 -8.90 -1.55 5.93
C ALA A 233 -8.82 -2.70 4.92
N LYS A 234 -9.85 -2.88 4.08
CA LYS A 234 -9.86 -3.88 3.00
C LYS A 234 -8.70 -3.67 2.03
N SER A 235 -8.44 -2.42 1.63
CA SER A 235 -7.35 -2.09 0.71
C SER A 235 -5.99 -2.42 1.31
N MET A 236 -5.74 -2.02 2.57
CA MET A 236 -4.48 -2.26 3.28
C MET A 236 -4.26 -3.74 3.60
N LEU A 237 -5.28 -4.45 4.10
CA LEU A 237 -5.18 -5.88 4.39
C LEU A 237 -5.09 -6.76 3.13
N SER A 238 -5.34 -6.20 1.95
CA SER A 238 -5.09 -6.87 0.67
C SER A 238 -3.62 -6.83 0.23
N LEU A 239 -2.77 -6.04 0.91
CA LEU A 239 -1.35 -5.95 0.59
C LEU A 239 -0.58 -7.17 1.12
N PRO A 240 0.45 -7.64 0.39
CA PRO A 240 1.33 -8.67 0.91
C PRO A 240 1.98 -8.27 2.24
N ALA A 241 2.10 -9.22 3.15
CA ALA A 241 2.68 -9.09 4.49
C ALA A 241 1.89 -8.25 5.51
N THR A 242 0.78 -7.63 5.17
CA THR A 242 -0.05 -6.91 6.15
C THR A 242 -0.75 -7.86 7.12
N LYS A 243 -0.88 -7.42 8.39
CA LYS A 243 -1.49 -8.19 9.48
C LYS A 243 -2.36 -7.35 10.42
N GLY A 244 -2.33 -6.04 10.31
CA GLY A 244 -3.14 -5.17 11.15
C GLY A 244 -3.44 -3.85 10.45
N PHE A 245 -4.57 -3.26 10.86
CA PHE A 245 -5.03 -1.95 10.45
C PHE A 245 -5.73 -1.30 11.64
N GLU A 246 -5.47 -0.03 11.87
CA GLU A 246 -6.21 0.79 12.82
C GLU A 246 -6.35 2.22 12.32
N VAL A 247 -7.51 2.83 12.58
CA VAL A 247 -7.82 4.22 12.22
C VAL A 247 -7.90 5.06 13.49
N GLY A 248 -7.39 6.29 13.42
CA GLY A 248 -7.39 7.20 14.54
C GLY A 248 -6.63 6.64 15.75
N SER A 249 -7.25 6.72 16.92
CA SER A 249 -6.71 6.16 18.17
C SER A 249 -6.63 4.64 18.20
N GLY A 250 -7.31 3.94 17.26
CA GLY A 250 -7.23 2.49 17.10
C GLY A 250 -7.43 1.73 18.41
N PHE A 251 -6.58 0.73 18.65
CA PHE A 251 -6.63 -0.05 19.88
C PHE A 251 -6.36 0.76 21.16
N SER A 252 -5.53 1.80 21.10
CA SER A 252 -5.24 2.63 22.27
C SER A 252 -6.48 3.40 22.76
N GLY A 253 -7.40 3.75 21.88
CA GLY A 253 -8.67 4.39 22.22
C GLY A 253 -9.57 3.54 23.11
N THR A 254 -9.40 2.21 23.12
CA THR A 254 -10.19 1.29 23.96
C THR A 254 -9.89 1.40 25.46
N TYR A 255 -8.78 2.02 25.81
CA TYR A 255 -8.42 2.30 27.21
C TYR A 255 -9.06 3.59 27.76
N LEU A 256 -9.64 4.42 26.87
CA LEU A 256 -10.27 5.68 27.24
C LEU A 256 -11.76 5.51 27.57
N LYS A 257 -12.27 6.32 28.47
CA LYS A 257 -13.72 6.46 28.65
C LYS A 257 -14.32 7.26 27.48
N GLY A 258 -15.61 7.11 27.24
CA GLY A 258 -16.29 7.83 26.15
C GLY A 258 -16.11 9.35 26.25
N SER A 259 -16.20 9.94 27.46
CA SER A 259 -15.97 11.36 27.67
C SER A 259 -14.53 11.83 27.40
N GLU A 260 -13.56 10.93 27.51
CA GLU A 260 -12.15 11.18 27.22
C GLU A 260 -11.83 10.98 25.74
N HIS A 261 -12.53 10.03 25.09
CA HIS A 261 -12.33 9.68 23.68
C HIS A 261 -13.04 10.63 22.72
N ASN A 262 -14.19 11.20 23.11
CA ASN A 262 -15.00 12.03 22.23
C ASN A 262 -14.23 13.23 21.69
N ASP A 263 -14.25 13.40 20.37
CA ASP A 263 -13.78 14.59 19.67
C ASP A 263 -14.88 15.66 19.75
N LEU A 264 -14.72 16.63 20.64
CA LEU A 264 -15.71 17.69 20.85
C LEU A 264 -15.75 18.62 19.66
N PHE A 265 -16.95 19.01 19.23
CA PHE A 265 -17.12 19.98 18.16
C PHE A 265 -16.87 21.41 18.61
N GLU A 266 -16.26 22.20 17.78
CA GLU A 266 -16.12 23.64 17.92
C GLU A 266 -16.45 24.38 16.60
N SER A 267 -16.80 25.64 16.71
CA SER A 267 -16.94 26.52 15.54
C SER A 267 -15.65 27.34 15.38
N LYS A 268 -14.98 27.15 14.26
CA LYS A 268 -13.77 27.91 13.88
C LYS A 268 -13.94 28.53 12.52
N ASP A 269 -13.89 29.84 12.45
CA ASP A 269 -14.06 30.60 11.20
C ASP A 269 -15.36 30.25 10.43
N GLY A 270 -16.44 29.95 11.16
CA GLY A 270 -17.73 29.54 10.60
C GLY A 270 -17.80 28.08 10.13
N LEU A 271 -16.74 27.31 10.32
CA LEU A 271 -16.68 25.90 10.00
C LEU A 271 -16.80 25.05 11.27
N VAL A 272 -17.48 23.91 11.16
CA VAL A 272 -17.50 22.89 12.21
C VAL A 272 -16.18 22.13 12.18
N LYS A 273 -15.48 22.10 13.31
CA LYS A 273 -14.21 21.42 13.52
C LYS A 273 -14.27 20.59 14.79
N THR A 274 -13.27 19.73 15.00
CA THR A 274 -13.12 19.00 16.24
C THR A 274 -11.88 19.48 17.02
N THR A 275 -11.98 19.48 18.38
CA THR A 275 -10.86 19.90 19.26
C THR A 275 -9.75 18.87 19.34
N THR A 276 -10.08 17.60 19.06
CA THR A 276 -9.17 16.46 19.00
C THR A 276 -9.52 15.63 17.75
N ASN A 277 -8.70 14.67 17.39
CA ASN A 277 -8.95 13.82 16.21
C ASN A 277 -8.68 12.34 16.53
N ARG A 278 -9.26 11.85 17.63
CA ARG A 278 -9.16 10.43 18.02
C ARG A 278 -9.89 9.51 17.07
N SER A 279 -10.92 10.02 16.41
CA SER A 279 -11.66 9.33 15.35
C SER A 279 -10.85 9.14 14.05
N GLY A 280 -9.71 9.82 13.90
CA GLY A 280 -8.85 9.71 12.74
C GLY A 280 -9.47 10.24 11.44
N GLY A 281 -10.27 11.33 11.52
CA GLY A 281 -10.89 11.97 10.36
C GLY A 281 -12.16 11.28 9.86
N VAL A 282 -12.68 10.25 10.55
CA VAL A 282 -13.87 9.49 10.14
C VAL A 282 -14.86 9.35 11.29
N GLN A 283 -16.11 9.74 11.07
CA GLN A 283 -17.20 9.60 12.01
C GLN A 283 -18.41 8.98 11.32
N GLY A 284 -18.97 7.92 11.92
CA GLY A 284 -20.09 7.19 11.32
C GLY A 284 -19.79 6.51 9.98
N GLY A 285 -18.50 6.33 9.64
CA GLY A 285 -18.07 5.78 8.36
C GLY A 285 -17.84 6.80 7.26
N ILE A 286 -17.93 8.09 7.60
CA ILE A 286 -17.87 9.22 6.65
C ILE A 286 -16.74 10.16 7.10
N SER A 287 -15.97 10.70 6.15
CA SER A 287 -14.95 11.72 6.44
C SER A 287 -15.59 12.98 7.05
N ASN A 288 -14.96 13.55 8.09
CA ASN A 288 -15.49 14.66 8.84
C ASN A 288 -14.77 16.02 8.57
N GLY A 289 -13.84 16.05 7.60
CA GLY A 289 -13.09 17.23 7.23
C GLY A 289 -11.84 17.50 8.07
N GLU A 290 -11.55 16.63 9.05
CA GLU A 290 -10.28 16.61 9.76
C GLU A 290 -9.25 15.76 9.01
N GLU A 291 -8.00 15.78 9.49
CA GLU A 291 -6.97 14.91 8.97
C GLU A 291 -7.39 13.44 9.10
N LEU A 292 -7.40 12.72 7.98
CA LEU A 292 -7.54 11.27 8.00
C LEU A 292 -6.18 10.65 8.33
N TYR A 293 -6.12 9.78 9.35
CA TYR A 293 -4.91 9.01 9.61
C TYR A 293 -5.21 7.59 10.09
N PHE A 294 -4.33 6.68 9.66
CA PHE A 294 -4.42 5.26 10.00
C PHE A 294 -3.05 4.59 9.97
N ARG A 295 -2.94 3.46 10.65
CA ARG A 295 -1.74 2.63 10.72
C ARG A 295 -1.95 1.28 10.05
N THR A 296 -0.90 0.80 9.37
CA THR A 296 -0.89 -0.53 8.76
C THR A 296 0.32 -1.31 9.27
N ALA A 297 0.06 -2.47 9.89
CA ALA A 297 1.11 -3.33 10.42
C ALA A 297 1.55 -4.38 9.38
N PHE A 298 2.86 -4.50 9.20
CA PHE A 298 3.51 -5.45 8.31
C PHE A 298 4.32 -6.47 9.12
N LYS A 299 4.06 -7.76 8.91
CA LYS A 299 4.88 -8.81 9.50
C LYS A 299 6.27 -8.87 8.87
N PRO A 300 7.27 -9.46 9.53
CA PRO A 300 8.55 -9.78 8.92
C PRO A 300 8.40 -10.59 7.63
N THR A 301 9.32 -10.42 6.69
CA THR A 301 9.35 -11.20 5.45
C THR A 301 9.51 -12.69 5.76
N ALA A 302 8.65 -13.53 5.16
CA ALA A 302 8.63 -14.96 5.48
C ALA A 302 9.88 -15.72 5.01
N THR A 303 10.55 -15.24 3.96
CA THR A 303 11.74 -15.89 3.43
C THR A 303 12.98 -15.34 4.10
N VAL A 304 13.64 -16.18 4.93
CA VAL A 304 14.87 -15.85 5.66
C VAL A 304 16.00 -16.79 5.26
N LEU A 305 17.26 -16.33 5.40
CA LEU A 305 18.47 -17.09 5.09
C LEU A 305 18.90 -17.99 6.26
N GLN A 306 17.92 -18.53 6.98
CA GLN A 306 18.11 -19.47 8.07
C GLN A 306 17.41 -20.80 7.76
N LYS A 307 17.97 -21.91 8.24
CA LYS A 307 17.29 -23.21 8.14
C LYS A 307 16.04 -23.22 9.00
N GLN A 308 14.90 -23.54 8.39
CA GLN A 308 13.61 -23.66 9.04
C GLN A 308 13.01 -25.03 8.77
N LYS A 309 12.37 -25.61 9.78
CA LYS A 309 11.56 -26.83 9.62
C LYS A 309 10.35 -26.53 8.75
N THR A 310 10.02 -27.44 7.86
CA THR A 310 8.86 -27.37 6.98
C THR A 310 8.43 -28.78 6.54
N VAL A 311 7.50 -28.83 5.61
CA VAL A 311 7.08 -30.10 4.96
C VAL A 311 7.15 -29.94 3.43
N ASP A 312 7.30 -31.08 2.76
CA ASP A 312 7.16 -31.19 1.30
C ASP A 312 5.68 -31.32 0.87
N GLN A 313 5.44 -31.49 -0.43
CA GLN A 313 4.08 -31.64 -0.99
C GLN A 313 3.40 -32.96 -0.56
N GLU A 314 4.15 -33.99 -0.22
CA GLU A 314 3.68 -35.27 0.27
C GLU A 314 3.41 -35.26 1.79
N GLY A 315 3.77 -34.16 2.49
CA GLY A 315 3.58 -34.02 3.94
C GLY A 315 4.74 -34.55 4.77
N ASN A 316 5.88 -34.93 4.17
CA ASN A 316 7.06 -35.37 4.90
C ASN A 316 7.80 -34.21 5.54
N GLU A 317 8.26 -34.37 6.78
CA GLU A 317 9.09 -33.36 7.46
C GLU A 317 10.42 -33.17 6.74
N THR A 318 10.79 -31.91 6.54
CA THR A 318 12.03 -31.51 5.86
C THR A 318 12.55 -30.20 6.41
N GLU A 319 13.66 -29.71 5.90
CA GLU A 319 14.19 -28.39 6.17
C GLU A 319 14.29 -27.58 4.87
N LEU A 320 14.10 -26.28 5.00
CA LEU A 320 14.27 -25.33 3.92
C LEU A 320 15.10 -24.13 4.41
N MET A 321 16.09 -23.72 3.64
CA MET A 321 16.74 -22.44 3.79
C MET A 321 16.31 -21.55 2.64
N GLY A 322 15.62 -20.46 2.96
CA GLY A 322 15.06 -19.53 1.97
C GLY A 322 16.14 -18.82 1.16
N ARG A 323 16.65 -19.47 0.11
CA ARG A 323 17.55 -18.84 -0.85
C ARG A 323 16.75 -17.90 -1.74
N GLY A 324 17.28 -16.74 -2.05
CA GLY A 324 16.63 -15.76 -2.91
C GLY A 324 16.96 -14.32 -2.54
N ARG A 325 16.42 -13.39 -3.34
CA ARG A 325 16.62 -11.95 -3.18
C ARG A 325 15.39 -11.34 -2.53
N HIS A 326 15.36 -11.32 -1.19
CA HIS A 326 14.25 -10.83 -0.39
C HIS A 326 14.63 -9.56 0.36
N ASP A 327 13.64 -8.72 0.65
CA ASP A 327 13.83 -7.54 1.49
C ASP A 327 13.98 -8.00 2.96
N PRO A 328 15.01 -7.56 3.70
CA PRO A 328 15.09 -7.80 5.15
C PRO A 328 14.00 -7.02 5.91
N CYS A 329 13.46 -5.97 5.30
CA CYS A 329 12.32 -5.21 5.77
C CYS A 329 11.54 -4.68 4.57
N VAL A 330 10.23 -4.97 4.50
CA VAL A 330 9.38 -4.55 3.36
C VAL A 330 8.90 -3.11 3.47
N LEU A 331 8.93 -2.53 4.67
CA LEU A 331 8.30 -1.25 4.99
C LEU A 331 8.72 -0.09 4.06
N PRO A 332 10.01 0.14 3.78
CA PRO A 332 10.40 1.25 2.92
C PRO A 332 9.74 1.19 1.53
N ARG A 333 9.61 0.00 0.96
CA ARG A 333 8.97 -0.21 -0.34
C ARG A 333 7.44 -0.20 -0.26
N ALA A 334 6.88 -0.50 0.91
CA ALA A 334 5.44 -0.50 1.14
C ALA A 334 4.86 0.92 1.27
N VAL A 335 5.65 1.93 1.64
CA VAL A 335 5.21 3.33 1.77
C VAL A 335 4.46 3.82 0.51
N PRO A 336 5.02 3.84 -0.71
CA PRO A 336 4.29 4.28 -1.89
C PRO A 336 3.12 3.35 -2.26
N ILE A 337 3.12 2.10 -1.82
CA ILE A 337 2.00 1.18 -2.04
C ILE A 337 0.81 1.56 -1.14
N VAL A 338 1.07 1.91 0.11
CA VAL A 338 0.05 2.41 1.06
C VAL A 338 -0.55 3.71 0.53
N GLU A 339 0.27 4.68 0.08
CA GLU A 339 -0.21 5.91 -0.55
C GLU A 339 -1.09 5.63 -1.78
N ALA A 340 -0.66 4.74 -2.66
CA ALA A 340 -1.39 4.38 -3.88
C ALA A 340 -2.76 3.75 -3.57
N MET A 341 -2.81 2.80 -2.63
CA MET A 341 -4.07 2.17 -2.24
C MET A 341 -5.01 3.14 -1.53
N THR A 342 -4.47 4.07 -0.73
CA THR A 342 -5.25 5.16 -0.13
C THR A 342 -5.87 6.04 -1.21
N ALA A 343 -5.09 6.45 -2.20
CA ALA A 343 -5.57 7.26 -3.31
C ALA A 343 -6.68 6.57 -4.11
N LEU A 344 -6.54 5.25 -4.35
CA LEU A 344 -7.55 4.46 -5.06
C LEU A 344 -8.88 4.39 -4.29
N VAL A 345 -8.84 4.27 -2.96
CA VAL A 345 -10.05 4.32 -2.12
C VAL A 345 -10.67 5.71 -2.16
N LEU A 346 -9.87 6.75 -1.96
CA LEU A 346 -10.37 8.12 -1.85
C LEU A 346 -10.98 8.62 -3.16
N ILE A 347 -10.35 8.35 -4.31
CA ILE A 347 -10.90 8.76 -5.61
C ILE A 347 -12.22 8.03 -5.92
N ASP A 348 -12.33 6.75 -5.61
CA ASP A 348 -13.57 6.00 -5.81
C ASP A 348 -14.71 6.57 -4.96
N HIS A 349 -14.47 6.80 -3.66
CA HIS A 349 -15.45 7.44 -2.78
C HIS A 349 -15.79 8.87 -3.22
N ARG A 350 -14.80 9.63 -3.71
CA ARG A 350 -15.02 10.99 -4.23
C ARG A 350 -15.94 10.99 -5.44
N MET A 351 -15.71 10.10 -6.39
CA MET A 351 -16.57 9.96 -7.57
C MET A 351 -17.98 9.49 -7.20
N ARG A 352 -18.10 8.55 -6.27
CA ARG A 352 -19.40 8.06 -5.75
C ARG A 352 -20.16 9.21 -5.07
N HIS A 353 -19.49 10.00 -4.24
CA HIS A 353 -20.08 11.18 -3.60
C HIS A 353 -20.58 12.19 -4.65
N PHE A 354 -19.79 12.47 -5.67
CA PHE A 354 -20.19 13.35 -6.78
C PHE A 354 -21.45 12.84 -7.48
N ALA A 355 -21.46 11.55 -7.83
CA ALA A 355 -22.59 10.95 -8.55
C ALA A 355 -23.89 10.98 -7.74
N GLN A 356 -23.79 10.80 -6.41
CA GLN A 356 -24.97 10.71 -5.54
C GLN A 356 -25.44 12.06 -4.97
N CYS A 357 -24.51 12.95 -4.59
CA CYS A 357 -24.84 14.10 -3.75
C CYS A 357 -24.77 15.45 -4.47
N GLN A 358 -24.13 15.52 -5.66
CA GLN A 358 -23.89 16.79 -6.35
C GLN A 358 -24.57 16.92 -7.73
N SER A 359 -25.28 15.87 -8.17
CA SER A 359 -25.83 15.81 -9.53
C SER A 359 -27.26 16.34 -9.65
N PHE A 360 -28.00 16.50 -8.57
CA PHE A 360 -29.40 16.88 -8.58
C PHE A 360 -29.67 18.06 -7.65
N ASN A 361 -30.36 19.08 -8.18
CA ASN A 361 -30.90 20.19 -7.40
C ASN A 361 -32.44 20.02 -7.35
N PHE A 362 -32.98 19.79 -6.16
CA PHE A 362 -34.43 19.60 -5.93
C PHE A 362 -35.09 20.86 -5.34
N SER A 363 -34.35 22.00 -5.22
CA SER A 363 -34.87 23.27 -4.70
C SER A 363 -35.43 24.15 -5.79
#